data_b31524e688c6aa9459b77c37136afdf2
#
_entry.id   b31524e688c6aa9459b77c37136afdf2
#
_cell.length_a   1.000
_cell.length_b   1.000
_cell.length_c   1.000
_cell.angle_alpha   90.00
_cell.angle_beta   90.00
_cell.angle_gamma   90.00
#
_symmetry.space_group_name_H-M   'P 1'
#
loop_
_entity.id
_entity.type
_entity.pdbx_description
1 polymer ?
#
loop_
_entity_poly.entity_id
_entity_poly.type
_entity_poly.pdbx_seq_one_letter_code
_entity_poly.pdbx_strand_id
1 'polypeptide(L)'
;MLKIGKLFNPYFVLSRSIRISYTLKTGILLINLGTPDSPSTADVRKYLREFLMDRRVIDIHPVSRWMLINLIIAPTRAPKSAKLYEKVWTKEGSPLLIHGIALKEKLQQKLGSDFLVAFGMRYQKPSIFSALEELRKASVSRIIALPLYPQYASSSTGSTIELLMKEFGKWEVTPELKIISRFHHRKEYLDALEASAKNFNPADYDHVLFSFHGLPERHIHKSDAQYGDGKCTLGKCCEIPREGNQYCYRANCFQTALALAERLKLKKENYTISFQSRLGRDPWIKPYSDHEIIRLAKEGKKKILAFSPAFVADCLETIHEIGTEYNELFREHGGEKIQLVPSLNTNPEWVEAVAKLVTE
;
A
#
# COMPACT_ATOMS: atom_id res chain seq x y z
N MET A 1 -90.42 8.45 -12.09
CA MET A 1 -89.65 8.11 -13.27
C MET A 1 -88.32 8.89 -13.26
N LEU A 2 -87.29 8.26 -12.84
CA LEU A 2 -85.93 8.82 -12.95
C LEU A 2 -84.97 7.66 -13.30
N LYS A 3 -84.34 7.77 -14.48
CA LYS A 3 -83.37 6.87 -14.99
C LYS A 3 -82.02 7.14 -14.34
N ILE A 4 -81.47 6.16 -13.69
CA ILE A 4 -80.12 6.20 -13.12
C ILE A 4 -79.14 5.77 -14.20
N GLY A 5 -78.28 6.69 -14.61
CA GLY A 5 -77.18 6.45 -15.56
C GLY A 5 -76.06 5.64 -14.95
N LYS A 6 -75.52 4.71 -15.73
CA LYS A 6 -74.35 3.92 -15.43
C LYS A 6 -73.09 4.78 -15.35
N LEU A 7 -72.46 4.87 -14.20
CA LEU A 7 -71.12 5.43 -14.02
C LEU A 7 -70.06 4.45 -14.61
N PHE A 8 -69.39 4.91 -15.67
CA PHE A 8 -68.14 4.29 -16.18
C PHE A 8 -67.03 4.53 -15.16
N ASN A 9 -66.34 3.47 -14.77
CA ASN A 9 -65.15 3.54 -13.94
C ASN A 9 -63.93 3.54 -14.87
N PRO A 10 -63.13 4.63 -14.98
CA PRO A 10 -62.01 4.75 -15.93
C PRO A 10 -60.65 4.41 -15.38
N TYR A 11 -60.56 3.63 -14.28
CA TYR A 11 -59.23 3.28 -13.74
C TYR A 11 -58.87 1.81 -14.00
N PHE A 12 -58.74 1.44 -15.27
CA PHE A 12 -57.97 0.26 -15.63
C PHE A 12 -56.56 0.72 -16.01
N VAL A 13 -55.76 1.11 -15.02
CA VAL A 13 -54.34 1.38 -15.22
C VAL A 13 -53.62 0.03 -15.33
N LEU A 14 -53.34 -0.37 -16.54
CA LEU A 14 -52.36 -1.43 -16.82
C LEU A 14 -50.99 -0.95 -16.27
N SER A 15 -50.66 -1.33 -15.04
CA SER A 15 -49.31 -1.19 -14.52
C SER A 15 -48.40 -2.18 -15.26
N ARG A 16 -47.92 -1.79 -16.42
CA ARG A 16 -46.69 -2.39 -16.95
C ARG A 16 -45.60 -2.00 -16.01
N SER A 17 -45.21 -2.92 -15.12
CA SER A 17 -43.97 -2.82 -14.35
C SER A 17 -42.81 -2.80 -15.34
N ILE A 18 -42.42 -1.58 -15.73
CA ILE A 18 -41.15 -1.37 -16.45
C ILE A 18 -40.07 -1.74 -15.44
N ARG A 19 -39.61 -3.00 -15.48
CA ARG A 19 -38.35 -3.37 -14.79
C ARG A 19 -37.22 -2.71 -15.57
N ILE A 20 -36.88 -1.48 -15.21
CA ILE A 20 -35.64 -0.87 -15.65
C ILE A 20 -34.53 -1.63 -14.90
N SER A 21 -33.96 -2.60 -15.57
CA SER A 21 -32.76 -3.27 -15.07
C SER A 21 -31.58 -2.33 -15.31
N TYR A 22 -31.29 -1.48 -14.34
CA TYR A 22 -30.01 -0.79 -14.31
C TYR A 22 -28.97 -1.84 -13.88
N THR A 23 -28.13 -2.30 -14.79
CA THR A 23 -26.88 -3.00 -14.44
C THR A 23 -25.93 -1.94 -13.86
N LEU A 24 -26.09 -1.69 -12.57
CA LEU A 24 -25.27 -0.73 -11.85
C LEU A 24 -23.89 -1.35 -11.60
N LYS A 25 -22.87 -0.84 -12.29
CA LYS A 25 -21.49 -1.30 -12.12
C LYS A 25 -20.94 -0.92 -10.75
N THR A 26 -20.13 -1.82 -10.17
CA THR A 26 -19.31 -1.50 -9.00
C THR A 26 -17.94 -0.97 -9.48
N GLY A 27 -17.56 0.21 -9.00
CA GLY A 27 -16.23 0.77 -9.21
C GLY A 27 -15.22 0.19 -8.21
N ILE A 28 -14.09 -0.29 -8.70
CA ILE A 28 -12.95 -0.66 -7.86
C ILE A 28 -11.87 0.39 -8.05
N LEU A 29 -11.46 1.03 -6.98
CA LEU A 29 -10.40 2.04 -6.98
C LEU A 29 -9.15 1.48 -6.30
N LEU A 30 -8.18 1.03 -7.09
CA LEU A 30 -6.85 0.66 -6.61
C LEU A 30 -6.01 1.93 -6.42
N ILE A 31 -5.32 2.05 -5.28
CA ILE A 31 -4.53 3.25 -4.98
C ILE A 31 -3.15 2.85 -4.50
N ASN A 32 -2.10 3.41 -5.13
CA ASN A 32 -0.72 3.26 -4.65
C ASN A 32 -0.11 4.63 -4.29
N LEU A 33 1.10 4.62 -3.72
CA LEU A 33 1.72 5.82 -3.14
C LEU A 33 2.03 6.88 -4.20
N GLY A 34 2.67 6.48 -5.28
CA GLY A 34 3.13 7.38 -6.32
C GLY A 34 4.61 7.26 -6.60
N THR A 35 5.00 7.84 -7.72
CA THR A 35 6.36 7.85 -8.23
C THR A 35 6.57 9.12 -9.05
N PRO A 36 7.80 9.60 -9.26
CA PRO A 36 8.05 10.71 -10.18
C PRO A 36 7.54 10.42 -11.60
N ASP A 37 7.22 11.46 -12.38
CA ASP A 37 6.81 11.31 -13.79
C ASP A 37 7.98 10.80 -14.66
N SER A 38 9.24 11.14 -14.29
CA SER A 38 10.48 10.61 -14.89
C SER A 38 11.60 10.60 -13.85
N PRO A 39 12.72 9.93 -14.10
CA PRO A 39 13.88 9.96 -13.19
C PRO A 39 14.66 11.29 -13.24
N SER A 40 14.19 12.29 -13.99
CA SER A 40 14.84 13.61 -14.04
C SER A 40 14.82 14.29 -12.66
N THR A 41 15.87 15.06 -12.37
CA THR A 41 15.94 15.85 -11.13
C THR A 41 14.72 16.78 -10.94
N ALA A 42 14.14 17.29 -12.02
CA ALA A 42 12.97 18.17 -11.98
C ALA A 42 11.72 17.43 -11.52
N ASP A 43 11.43 16.27 -12.10
CA ASP A 43 10.25 15.47 -11.77
C ASP A 43 10.38 14.83 -10.38
N VAL A 44 11.58 14.34 -10.04
CA VAL A 44 11.86 13.85 -8.68
C VAL A 44 11.69 14.96 -7.63
N ARG A 45 12.13 16.21 -7.93
CA ARG A 45 11.90 17.36 -7.05
C ARG A 45 10.41 17.66 -6.87
N LYS A 46 9.64 17.60 -7.95
CA LYS A 46 8.17 17.79 -7.92
C LYS A 46 7.51 16.74 -7.04
N TYR A 47 7.86 15.47 -7.24
CA TYR A 47 7.37 14.35 -6.44
C TYR A 47 7.73 14.50 -4.97
N LEU A 48 8.99 14.76 -4.64
CA LEU A 48 9.44 14.94 -3.26
C LEU A 48 8.74 16.09 -2.55
N ARG A 49 8.46 17.21 -3.26
CA ARG A 49 7.70 18.33 -2.69
C ARG A 49 6.28 17.90 -2.34
N GLU A 50 5.56 17.26 -3.26
CA GLU A 50 4.19 16.82 -3.02
C GLU A 50 4.12 15.82 -1.88
N PHE A 51 5.00 14.80 -1.89
CA PHE A 51 5.07 13.77 -0.87
C PHE A 51 5.41 14.31 0.52
N LEU A 52 6.48 15.10 0.63
CA LEU A 52 6.97 15.57 1.93
C LEU A 52 6.18 16.78 2.47
N MET A 53 5.42 17.47 1.63
CA MET A 53 4.48 18.51 2.08
C MET A 53 3.22 17.95 2.71
N ASP A 54 2.96 16.65 2.59
CA ASP A 54 1.85 16.02 3.30
C ASP A 54 2.07 16.08 4.83
N ARG A 55 1.05 16.61 5.54
CA ARG A 55 1.09 16.76 7.00
C ARG A 55 1.14 15.42 7.76
N ARG A 56 0.75 14.32 7.10
CA ARG A 56 0.81 12.97 7.67
C ARG A 56 2.17 12.31 7.47
N VAL A 57 2.97 12.84 6.54
CA VAL A 57 4.35 12.38 6.28
C VAL A 57 5.34 13.19 7.12
N ILE A 58 5.31 14.53 7.01
CA ILE A 58 6.11 15.44 7.83
C ILE A 58 5.17 16.24 8.73
N ASP A 59 4.97 15.76 9.94
CA ASP A 59 3.95 16.23 10.89
C ASP A 59 4.40 17.38 11.80
N ILE A 60 5.08 18.35 11.22
CA ILE A 60 5.52 19.59 11.88
C ILE A 60 4.65 20.78 11.46
N HIS A 61 4.85 21.94 12.11
CA HIS A 61 4.13 23.16 11.80
C HIS A 61 4.17 23.52 10.30
N PRO A 62 3.06 23.94 9.65
CA PRO A 62 2.98 24.13 8.20
C PRO A 62 4.06 25.04 7.61
N VAL A 63 4.37 26.16 8.26
CA VAL A 63 5.41 27.10 7.79
C VAL A 63 6.79 26.46 7.87
N SER A 64 7.12 25.80 8.99
CA SER A 64 8.39 25.08 9.17
C SER A 64 8.54 23.94 8.16
N ARG A 65 7.46 23.20 7.90
CA ARG A 65 7.41 22.15 6.87
C ARG A 65 7.68 22.74 5.49
N TRP A 66 7.01 23.83 5.13
CA TRP A 66 7.21 24.49 3.84
C TRP A 66 8.66 24.93 3.64
N MET A 67 9.26 25.62 4.64
CA MET A 67 10.65 26.03 4.57
C MET A 67 11.60 24.84 4.47
N LEU A 68 11.44 23.83 5.33
CA LEU A 68 12.27 22.64 5.33
C LEU A 68 12.24 21.91 3.97
N ILE A 69 11.06 21.72 3.42
CA ILE A 69 10.91 20.95 2.19
C ILE A 69 11.35 21.76 0.97
N ASN A 70 10.91 23.00 0.83
CA ASN A 70 11.16 23.77 -0.40
C ASN A 70 12.54 24.39 -0.47
N LEU A 71 13.13 24.78 0.65
CA LEU A 71 14.42 25.45 0.70
C LEU A 71 15.60 24.50 0.96
N ILE A 72 15.36 23.37 1.63
CA ILE A 72 16.44 22.47 2.05
C ILE A 72 16.31 21.10 1.38
N ILE A 73 15.24 20.34 1.69
CA ILE A 73 15.19 18.92 1.30
C ILE A 73 15.02 18.75 -0.21
N ALA A 74 14.03 19.37 -0.82
CA ALA A 74 13.77 19.19 -2.25
C ALA A 74 14.94 19.65 -3.14
N PRO A 75 15.63 20.81 -2.90
CA PRO A 75 16.78 21.18 -3.69
C PRO A 75 17.98 20.22 -3.54
N THR A 76 18.29 19.81 -2.30
CA THR A 76 19.51 19.05 -2.02
C THR A 76 19.34 17.55 -2.27
N ARG A 77 18.13 17.01 -2.05
CA ARG A 77 17.85 15.57 -2.13
C ARG A 77 17.42 15.13 -3.53
N ALA A 78 16.74 15.99 -4.31
CA ALA A 78 16.23 15.60 -5.62
C ALA A 78 17.33 15.12 -6.57
N PRO A 79 18.52 15.75 -6.70
CA PRO A 79 19.57 15.23 -7.57
C PRO A 79 20.10 13.86 -7.17
N LYS A 80 20.18 13.60 -5.84
CA LYS A 80 20.63 12.31 -5.32
C LYS A 80 19.58 11.22 -5.57
N SER A 81 18.30 11.52 -5.25
CA SER A 81 17.21 10.59 -5.49
C SER A 81 16.98 10.31 -6.98
N ALA A 82 17.19 11.29 -7.85
CA ALA A 82 17.11 11.11 -9.31
C ALA A 82 18.06 9.99 -9.80
N LYS A 83 19.31 10.01 -9.34
CA LYS A 83 20.29 8.96 -9.65
C LYS A 83 19.87 7.57 -9.14
N LEU A 84 19.13 7.50 -8.05
CA LEU A 84 18.60 6.23 -7.54
C LEU A 84 17.42 5.76 -8.39
N TYR A 85 16.53 6.69 -8.77
CA TYR A 85 15.43 6.37 -9.70
C TYR A 85 15.95 5.91 -11.07
N GLU A 86 17.01 6.51 -11.61
CA GLU A 86 17.65 6.07 -12.86
C GLU A 86 18.07 4.60 -12.84
N LYS A 87 18.53 4.10 -11.68
CA LYS A 87 18.97 2.70 -11.51
C LYS A 87 17.82 1.67 -11.55
N VAL A 88 16.63 2.08 -11.20
CA VAL A 88 15.45 1.18 -11.17
C VAL A 88 14.46 1.47 -12.30
N TRP A 89 14.68 2.54 -13.06
CA TRP A 89 13.81 2.94 -14.16
C TRP A 89 13.93 2.00 -15.33
N THR A 90 12.81 1.53 -15.87
CA THR A 90 12.78 0.70 -17.07
C THR A 90 12.48 1.53 -18.32
N LYS A 91 12.51 0.91 -19.50
CA LYS A 91 12.11 1.58 -20.74
C LYS A 91 10.63 2.00 -20.73
N GLU A 92 9.80 1.24 -20.00
CA GLU A 92 8.37 1.46 -19.85
C GLU A 92 8.04 2.46 -18.75
N GLY A 93 9.00 2.80 -17.87
CA GLY A 93 8.81 3.76 -16.79
C GLY A 93 9.15 3.21 -15.39
N SER A 94 8.52 3.77 -14.37
CA SER A 94 8.69 3.33 -12.98
C SER A 94 8.06 1.96 -12.75
N PRO A 95 8.77 1.00 -12.13
CA PRO A 95 8.21 -0.32 -11.79
C PRO A 95 6.89 -0.23 -11.01
N LEU A 96 6.81 0.67 -10.02
CA LEU A 96 5.59 0.87 -9.23
C LEU A 96 4.37 1.23 -10.10
N LEU A 97 4.56 2.08 -11.11
CA LEU A 97 3.50 2.49 -12.04
C LEU A 97 3.13 1.34 -12.98
N ILE A 98 4.12 0.68 -13.56
CA ILE A 98 3.92 -0.43 -14.50
C ILE A 98 3.13 -1.55 -13.84
N HIS A 99 3.55 -1.98 -12.65
CA HIS A 99 2.87 -3.04 -11.91
C HIS A 99 1.46 -2.63 -11.45
N GLY A 100 1.26 -1.35 -11.11
CA GLY A 100 -0.06 -0.83 -10.76
C GLY A 100 -1.05 -0.87 -11.95
N ILE A 101 -0.61 -0.44 -13.13
CA ILE A 101 -1.42 -0.49 -14.37
C ILE A 101 -1.70 -1.94 -14.75
N ALA A 102 -0.69 -2.79 -14.76
CA ALA A 102 -0.86 -4.21 -15.11
C ALA A 102 -1.76 -4.95 -14.11
N LEU A 103 -1.73 -4.60 -12.82
CA LEU A 103 -2.68 -5.14 -11.82
C LEU A 103 -4.11 -4.68 -12.12
N LYS A 104 -4.33 -3.39 -12.45
CA LYS A 104 -5.63 -2.87 -12.89
C LYS A 104 -6.19 -3.70 -14.04
N GLU A 105 -5.40 -3.91 -15.09
CA GLU A 105 -5.82 -4.63 -16.29
C GLU A 105 -6.18 -6.09 -16.01
N LYS A 106 -5.31 -6.81 -15.28
CA LYS A 106 -5.57 -8.21 -14.92
C LYS A 106 -6.78 -8.36 -14.00
N LEU A 107 -6.95 -7.44 -13.05
CA LEU A 107 -8.10 -7.45 -12.17
C LEU A 107 -9.39 -7.15 -12.94
N GLN A 108 -9.37 -6.19 -13.89
CA GLN A 108 -10.52 -5.90 -14.76
C GLN A 108 -10.93 -7.13 -15.58
N GLN A 109 -9.96 -7.83 -16.17
CA GLN A 109 -10.23 -9.07 -16.92
C GLN A 109 -10.87 -10.15 -16.03
N LYS A 110 -10.39 -10.25 -14.79
CA LYS A 110 -10.88 -11.26 -13.85
C LYS A 110 -12.29 -10.96 -13.34
N LEU A 111 -12.59 -9.69 -13.03
CA LEU A 111 -13.88 -9.29 -12.47
C LEU A 111 -15.00 -9.13 -13.52
N GLY A 112 -14.65 -9.00 -14.79
CA GLY A 112 -15.63 -8.89 -15.89
C GLY A 112 -16.32 -7.53 -15.97
N SER A 113 -17.45 -7.47 -16.69
CA SER A 113 -18.13 -6.26 -17.10
C SER A 113 -18.94 -5.57 -15.99
N ASP A 114 -19.29 -6.28 -14.93
CA ASP A 114 -20.08 -5.76 -13.80
C ASP A 114 -19.26 -4.85 -12.89
N PHE A 115 -17.95 -4.86 -13.09
CA PHE A 115 -16.99 -4.02 -12.39
C PHE A 115 -16.26 -3.07 -13.34
N LEU A 116 -15.87 -1.92 -12.82
CA LEU A 116 -14.95 -1.00 -13.48
C LEU A 116 -13.75 -0.76 -12.55
N VAL A 117 -12.58 -1.21 -12.96
CA VAL A 117 -11.35 -1.05 -12.18
C VAL A 117 -10.62 0.22 -12.62
N ALA A 118 -10.45 1.16 -11.71
CA ALA A 118 -9.64 2.37 -11.87
C ALA A 118 -8.39 2.28 -10.99
N PHE A 119 -7.31 2.93 -11.42
CA PHE A 119 -6.04 2.99 -10.69
C PHE A 119 -5.60 4.44 -10.51
N GLY A 120 -5.24 4.80 -9.29
CA GLY A 120 -4.73 6.13 -8.95
C GLY A 120 -3.53 6.08 -8.03
N MET A 121 -2.75 7.16 -8.04
CA MET A 121 -1.62 7.38 -7.15
C MET A 121 -1.96 8.49 -6.15
N ARG A 122 -1.46 8.34 -4.91
CA ARG A 122 -1.60 9.38 -3.88
C ARG A 122 -0.82 10.63 -4.25
N TYR A 123 0.34 10.44 -4.86
CA TYR A 123 1.21 11.51 -5.34
C TYR A 123 1.53 11.32 -6.81
N GLN A 124 1.50 12.41 -7.59
CA GLN A 124 1.72 12.47 -9.03
C GLN A 124 0.63 11.74 -9.84
N LYS A 125 0.98 11.14 -10.98
CA LYS A 125 0.04 10.61 -11.98
C LYS A 125 0.18 9.09 -12.15
N PRO A 126 -0.96 8.42 -12.51
CA PRO A 126 -2.33 8.92 -12.55
C PRO A 126 -2.84 9.26 -11.15
N SER A 127 -3.53 10.39 -10.99
CA SER A 127 -3.94 10.84 -9.66
C SER A 127 -5.21 10.12 -9.17
N ILE A 128 -5.43 10.09 -7.85
CA ILE A 128 -6.72 9.64 -7.26
C ILE A 128 -7.88 10.41 -7.91
N PHE A 129 -7.71 11.72 -8.15
CA PHE A 129 -8.72 12.54 -8.81
C PHE A 129 -9.08 11.99 -10.19
N SER A 130 -8.10 11.70 -11.06
CA SER A 130 -8.35 11.16 -12.40
C SER A 130 -9.03 9.79 -12.37
N ALA A 131 -8.67 8.94 -11.42
CA ALA A 131 -9.30 7.63 -11.25
C ALA A 131 -10.75 7.75 -10.74
N LEU A 132 -11.03 8.67 -9.82
CA LEU A 132 -12.40 8.99 -9.39
C LEU A 132 -13.25 9.53 -10.53
N GLU A 133 -12.70 10.40 -11.38
CA GLU A 133 -13.40 10.92 -12.55
C GLU A 133 -13.72 9.81 -13.59
N GLU A 134 -12.86 8.82 -13.76
CA GLU A 134 -13.13 7.61 -14.57
C GLU A 134 -14.37 6.89 -14.04
N LEU A 135 -14.45 6.65 -12.72
CA LEU A 135 -15.58 5.99 -12.08
C LEU A 135 -16.86 6.84 -12.11
N ARG A 136 -16.75 8.16 -11.88
CA ARG A 136 -17.88 9.09 -11.92
C ARG A 136 -18.53 9.14 -13.30
N LYS A 137 -17.73 9.26 -14.37
CA LYS A 137 -18.20 9.26 -15.75
C LYS A 137 -18.91 7.97 -16.15
N ALA A 138 -18.50 6.86 -15.56
CA ALA A 138 -19.14 5.57 -15.76
C ALA A 138 -20.40 5.37 -14.91
N SER A 139 -20.77 6.35 -14.07
CA SER A 139 -21.98 6.32 -13.23
C SER A 139 -22.07 5.06 -12.36
N VAL A 140 -20.94 4.65 -11.75
CA VAL A 140 -20.92 3.49 -10.85
C VAL A 140 -21.82 3.75 -9.63
N SER A 141 -22.54 2.73 -9.16
CA SER A 141 -23.44 2.85 -8.01
C SER A 141 -22.76 2.66 -6.66
N ARG A 142 -21.58 2.07 -6.68
CA ARG A 142 -20.77 1.77 -5.50
C ARG A 142 -19.30 1.88 -5.87
N ILE A 143 -18.48 2.36 -4.93
CA ILE A 143 -17.01 2.37 -5.07
C ILE A 143 -16.39 1.59 -3.92
N ILE A 144 -15.51 0.66 -4.25
CA ILE A 144 -14.67 -0.04 -3.29
C ILE A 144 -13.23 0.43 -3.49
N ALA A 145 -12.72 1.20 -2.55
CA ALA A 145 -11.36 1.72 -2.58
C ALA A 145 -10.41 0.80 -1.80
N LEU A 146 -9.34 0.37 -2.47
CA LEU A 146 -8.30 -0.46 -1.90
C LEU A 146 -6.94 0.27 -2.01
N PRO A 147 -6.51 1.00 -0.97
CA PRO A 147 -5.12 1.41 -0.86
C PRO A 147 -4.21 0.18 -0.80
N LEU A 148 -3.24 0.11 -1.69
CA LEU A 148 -2.35 -1.04 -1.86
C LEU A 148 -1.23 -1.06 -0.80
N TYR A 149 -1.61 -0.80 0.47
CA TYR A 149 -0.75 -0.85 1.65
C TYR A 149 -1.34 -1.84 2.64
N PRO A 150 -0.75 -3.04 2.79
CA PRO A 150 -1.33 -4.08 3.64
C PRO A 150 -1.46 -3.68 5.10
N GLN A 151 -0.43 -3.01 5.65
CA GLN A 151 -0.37 -2.52 7.01
C GLN A 151 -0.84 -1.07 7.08
N TYR A 152 -1.71 -0.75 8.03
CA TYR A 152 -2.18 0.62 8.20
C TYR A 152 -1.08 1.56 8.70
N ALA A 153 -0.88 2.68 7.99
CA ALA A 153 -0.08 3.79 8.49
C ALA A 153 -0.77 5.11 8.18
N SER A 154 -0.68 6.08 9.11
CA SER A 154 -1.26 7.42 8.90
C SER A 154 -0.64 8.11 7.68
N SER A 155 0.66 7.93 7.46
CA SER A 155 1.42 8.55 6.37
C SER A 155 1.16 7.94 4.99
N SER A 156 0.58 6.74 4.90
CA SER A 156 0.20 6.10 3.64
C SER A 156 -1.33 5.96 3.54
N THR A 157 -1.91 4.99 4.24
CA THR A 157 -3.36 4.72 4.22
C THR A 157 -4.18 5.92 4.67
N GLY A 158 -3.80 6.55 5.80
CA GLY A 158 -4.52 7.71 6.33
C GLY A 158 -4.47 8.92 5.40
N SER A 159 -3.30 9.19 4.79
CA SER A 159 -3.12 10.25 3.78
C SER A 159 -3.96 9.99 2.52
N THR A 160 -3.99 8.75 2.07
CA THR A 160 -4.77 8.32 0.91
C THR A 160 -6.27 8.49 1.16
N ILE A 161 -6.76 8.04 2.32
CA ILE A 161 -8.18 8.17 2.71
C ILE A 161 -8.57 9.66 2.82
N GLU A 162 -7.71 10.49 3.42
CA GLU A 162 -7.99 11.93 3.55
C GLU A 162 -8.17 12.58 2.18
N LEU A 163 -7.29 12.29 1.21
CA LEU A 163 -7.42 12.83 -0.15
C LEU A 163 -8.64 12.27 -0.87
N LEU A 164 -8.87 10.95 -0.77
CA LEU A 164 -10.04 10.29 -1.36
C LEU A 164 -11.33 10.95 -0.87
N MET A 165 -11.51 11.10 0.43
CA MET A 165 -12.71 11.72 1.02
C MET A 165 -12.87 13.18 0.60
N LYS A 166 -11.76 13.93 0.51
CA LYS A 166 -11.77 15.33 0.04
C LYS A 166 -12.24 15.45 -1.41
N GLU A 167 -11.77 14.56 -2.29
CA GLU A 167 -12.16 14.60 -3.71
C GLU A 167 -13.57 14.04 -3.91
N PHE A 168 -13.91 12.95 -3.25
CA PHE A 168 -15.23 12.33 -3.30
C PHE A 168 -16.32 13.26 -2.75
N GLY A 169 -16.03 14.00 -1.68
CA GLY A 169 -16.97 14.95 -1.06
C GLY A 169 -17.31 16.18 -1.93
N LYS A 170 -16.66 16.35 -3.09
CA LYS A 170 -17.01 17.39 -4.07
C LYS A 170 -18.13 16.97 -5.03
N TRP A 171 -18.54 15.71 -5.00
CA TRP A 171 -19.54 15.18 -5.91
C TRP A 171 -20.94 15.57 -5.44
N GLU A 172 -21.80 15.98 -6.37
CA GLU A 172 -23.20 16.26 -6.07
C GLU A 172 -23.96 15.00 -5.70
N VAL A 173 -23.69 13.89 -6.39
CA VAL A 173 -24.24 12.57 -6.08
C VAL A 173 -23.10 11.67 -5.63
N THR A 174 -23.16 11.21 -4.39
CA THR A 174 -22.16 10.31 -3.79
C THR A 174 -22.71 8.89 -3.74
N PRO A 175 -22.19 7.95 -4.56
CA PRO A 175 -22.54 6.53 -4.43
C PRO A 175 -22.00 5.94 -3.13
N GLU A 176 -22.39 4.70 -2.81
CA GLU A 176 -21.81 3.98 -1.67
C GLU A 176 -20.29 3.91 -1.78
N LEU A 177 -19.58 4.19 -0.69
CA LEU A 177 -18.13 4.11 -0.61
C LEU A 177 -17.69 3.13 0.49
N LYS A 178 -17.05 2.04 0.10
CA LYS A 178 -16.36 1.11 1.02
C LYS A 178 -14.86 1.32 0.89
N ILE A 179 -14.14 1.42 2.01
CA ILE A 179 -12.68 1.56 2.03
C ILE A 179 -12.07 0.38 2.78
N ILE A 180 -11.17 -0.36 2.12
CA ILE A 180 -10.41 -1.44 2.72
C ILE A 180 -9.09 -0.86 3.23
N SER A 181 -9.08 -0.37 4.47
CA SER A 181 -7.97 0.40 5.02
C SER A 181 -6.75 -0.44 5.45
N ARG A 182 -6.89 -1.77 5.54
CA ARG A 182 -5.83 -2.71 5.90
C ARG A 182 -6.22 -4.13 5.51
N PHE A 183 -5.26 -4.93 5.12
CA PHE A 183 -5.49 -6.35 4.75
C PHE A 183 -4.30 -7.25 5.11
N HIS A 184 -3.37 -6.77 5.94
CA HIS A 184 -2.15 -7.46 6.36
C HIS A 184 -2.38 -8.84 6.98
N HIS A 185 -3.54 -9.07 7.58
CA HIS A 185 -3.94 -10.31 8.25
C HIS A 185 -4.84 -11.21 7.39
N ARG A 186 -5.20 -10.74 6.19
CA ARG A 186 -6.08 -11.49 5.30
C ARG A 186 -5.38 -12.73 4.74
N LYS A 187 -6.10 -13.86 4.81
CA LYS A 187 -5.58 -15.14 4.32
C LYS A 187 -5.11 -15.04 2.86
N GLU A 188 -5.89 -14.39 2.02
CA GLU A 188 -5.63 -14.21 0.59
C GLU A 188 -4.30 -13.50 0.34
N TYR A 189 -4.01 -12.45 1.11
CA TYR A 189 -2.75 -11.72 1.04
C TYR A 189 -1.56 -12.57 1.51
N LEU A 190 -1.74 -13.29 2.61
CA LEU A 190 -0.70 -14.19 3.14
C LEU A 190 -0.44 -15.37 2.20
N ASP A 191 -1.48 -15.92 1.56
CA ASP A 191 -1.33 -16.96 0.53
C ASP A 191 -0.50 -16.44 -0.67
N ALA A 192 -0.76 -15.21 -1.11
CA ALA A 192 0.00 -14.58 -2.19
C ALA A 192 1.47 -14.33 -1.81
N LEU A 193 1.75 -13.92 -0.56
CA LEU A 193 3.12 -13.76 -0.06
C LEU A 193 3.86 -15.10 0.01
N GLU A 194 3.22 -16.16 0.49
CA GLU A 194 3.79 -17.51 0.52
C GLU A 194 4.08 -17.99 -0.92
N ALA A 195 3.14 -17.79 -1.84
CA ALA A 195 3.31 -18.15 -3.24
C ALA A 195 4.45 -17.38 -3.93
N SER A 196 4.74 -16.13 -3.54
CA SER A 196 5.87 -15.37 -4.08
C SER A 196 7.22 -16.01 -3.75
N ALA A 197 7.28 -16.79 -2.67
CA ALA A 197 8.48 -17.48 -2.23
C ALA A 197 8.67 -18.87 -2.84
N LYS A 198 7.72 -19.41 -3.62
CA LYS A 198 7.76 -20.79 -4.10
C LYS A 198 9.02 -21.19 -4.87
N ASN A 199 9.69 -20.22 -5.51
CA ASN A 199 10.94 -20.43 -6.24
C ASN A 199 12.19 -20.28 -5.36
N PHE A 200 12.02 -20.02 -4.06
CA PHE A 200 13.08 -19.79 -3.10
C PHE A 200 12.84 -20.71 -1.89
N ASN A 201 13.60 -21.80 -1.80
CA ASN A 201 13.52 -22.63 -0.59
C ASN A 201 14.23 -21.92 0.57
N PRO A 202 13.53 -21.55 1.65
CA PRO A 202 14.16 -20.88 2.80
C PRO A 202 15.33 -21.68 3.42
N ALA A 203 15.34 -23.02 3.26
CA ALA A 203 16.42 -23.86 3.78
C ALA A 203 17.76 -23.70 3.04
N ASP A 204 17.76 -23.08 1.85
CA ASP A 204 18.97 -22.77 1.07
C ASP A 204 19.67 -21.48 1.55
N TYR A 205 19.10 -20.83 2.58
CA TYR A 205 19.58 -19.58 3.16
C TYR A 205 19.86 -19.74 4.65
N ASP A 206 20.86 -19.03 5.15
CA ASP A 206 21.22 -19.08 6.57
C ASP A 206 20.23 -18.30 7.45
N HIS A 207 19.50 -17.36 6.86
CA HIS A 207 18.55 -16.51 7.58
C HIS A 207 17.49 -15.88 6.66
N VAL A 208 16.30 -15.61 7.21
CA VAL A 208 15.24 -14.89 6.53
C VAL A 208 15.09 -13.50 7.15
N LEU A 209 15.03 -12.45 6.31
CA LEU A 209 14.83 -11.07 6.74
C LEU A 209 13.46 -10.58 6.25
N PHE A 210 12.58 -10.22 7.18
CA PHE A 210 11.35 -9.49 6.87
C PHE A 210 11.62 -7.99 7.08
N SER A 211 11.82 -7.26 5.99
CA SER A 211 12.09 -5.81 6.01
C SER A 211 10.84 -5.02 5.65
N PHE A 212 10.41 -4.15 6.54
CA PHE A 212 9.29 -3.23 6.34
C PHE A 212 9.79 -1.80 6.27
N HIS A 213 9.04 -0.90 5.63
CA HIS A 213 9.39 0.52 5.69
C HIS A 213 9.27 1.02 7.13
N GLY A 214 10.30 1.70 7.63
CA GLY A 214 10.30 2.28 8.97
C GLY A 214 9.35 3.48 9.09
N LEU A 215 8.97 3.80 10.32
CA LEU A 215 8.24 5.02 10.65
C LEU A 215 8.86 5.68 11.90
N PRO A 216 8.75 7.01 12.04
CA PRO A 216 9.08 7.67 13.30
C PRO A 216 8.26 7.11 14.47
N GLU A 217 8.89 6.87 15.61
CA GLU A 217 8.23 6.34 16.81
C GLU A 217 7.03 7.18 17.24
N ARG A 218 7.11 8.50 17.06
CA ARG A 218 5.99 9.42 17.35
C ARG A 218 4.72 9.12 16.54
N HIS A 219 4.83 8.56 15.33
CA HIS A 219 3.66 8.16 14.53
C HIS A 219 2.94 6.97 15.17
N ILE A 220 3.70 6.03 15.76
CA ILE A 220 3.14 4.90 16.48
C ILE A 220 2.42 5.38 17.75
N HIS A 221 3.06 6.25 18.53
CA HIS A 221 2.44 6.82 19.73
C HIS A 221 1.18 7.62 19.43
N LYS A 222 1.14 8.39 18.34
CA LYS A 222 -0.07 9.10 17.91
C LYS A 222 -1.20 8.14 17.56
N SER A 223 -0.90 7.04 16.89
CA SER A 223 -1.91 6.02 16.56
C SER A 223 -2.44 5.33 17.81
N ASP A 224 -1.57 5.01 18.77
CA ASP A 224 -1.94 4.39 20.03
C ASP A 224 -2.78 5.34 20.91
N ALA A 225 -2.43 6.61 20.98
CA ALA A 225 -3.18 7.62 21.73
C ALA A 225 -4.58 7.88 21.15
N GLN A 226 -4.77 7.69 19.85
CA GLN A 226 -6.04 7.98 19.17
C GLN A 226 -6.96 6.76 19.07
N TYR A 227 -6.42 5.57 18.85
CA TYR A 227 -7.18 4.34 18.59
C TYR A 227 -6.68 3.13 19.38
N GLY A 228 -5.64 3.28 20.17
CA GLY A 228 -5.12 2.27 21.04
C GLY A 228 -5.69 2.38 22.45
N ASP A 229 -5.03 1.68 23.36
CA ASP A 229 -5.34 1.73 24.79
C ASP A 229 -4.33 2.59 25.59
N GLY A 230 -3.49 3.35 24.88
CA GLY A 230 -2.45 4.20 25.48
C GLY A 230 -1.31 3.44 26.15
N LYS A 231 -1.20 2.13 25.90
CA LYS A 231 -0.22 1.24 26.55
C LYS A 231 0.93 0.81 25.63
N CYS A 232 1.21 1.60 24.59
CA CYS A 232 2.30 1.30 23.69
C CYS A 232 3.66 1.43 24.39
N THR A 233 4.42 0.35 24.43
CA THR A 233 5.78 0.27 25.01
C THR A 233 6.86 0.13 23.93
N LEU A 234 6.51 0.31 22.64
CA LEU A 234 7.43 0.16 21.49
C LEU A 234 8.29 -1.11 21.55
N GLY A 235 7.66 -2.28 21.62
CA GLY A 235 8.39 -3.53 21.67
C GLY A 235 7.49 -4.72 21.91
N LYS A 236 7.26 -5.08 23.14
CA LYS A 236 6.56 -6.31 23.53
C LYS A 236 5.08 -6.35 23.09
N CYS A 237 4.38 -5.20 23.03
CA CYS A 237 2.97 -5.14 22.69
C CYS A 237 2.66 -5.45 21.21
N CYS A 238 3.67 -5.50 20.32
CA CYS A 238 3.46 -5.64 18.87
C CYS A 238 3.34 -7.10 18.42
N GLU A 239 3.87 -8.04 19.20
CA GLU A 239 3.91 -9.46 18.81
C GLU A 239 2.56 -10.17 19.00
N ILE A 240 1.68 -9.61 19.83
CA ILE A 240 0.39 -10.22 20.18
C ILE A 240 -0.73 -9.34 19.62
N PRO A 241 -1.60 -9.87 18.73
CA PRO A 241 -2.80 -9.16 18.28
C PRO A 241 -3.71 -8.85 19.45
N ARG A 242 -4.18 -7.59 19.56
CA ARG A 242 -5.15 -7.14 20.54
C ARG A 242 -5.98 -5.99 19.97
N GLU A 243 -7.15 -5.74 20.52
CA GLU A 243 -8.03 -4.69 20.06
C GLU A 243 -7.33 -3.33 20.04
N GLY A 244 -6.57 -2.99 21.09
CA GLY A 244 -5.84 -1.71 21.19
C GLY A 244 -4.68 -1.54 20.21
N ASN A 245 -4.25 -2.56 19.44
CA ASN A 245 -3.16 -2.41 18.47
C ASN A 245 -3.55 -2.70 17.02
N GLN A 246 -4.85 -2.81 16.72
CA GLN A 246 -5.32 -3.15 15.37
C GLN A 246 -4.93 -2.13 14.30
N TYR A 247 -4.73 -0.85 14.65
CA TYR A 247 -4.26 0.21 13.76
C TYR A 247 -2.80 0.60 14.02
N CYS A 248 -2.07 -0.14 14.84
CA CYS A 248 -0.66 0.06 15.06
C CYS A 248 0.15 -0.54 13.90
N TYR A 249 0.83 0.33 13.13
CA TYR A 249 1.66 -0.10 11.99
C TYR A 249 2.68 -1.18 12.37
N ARG A 250 3.43 -0.96 13.46
CA ARG A 250 4.45 -1.91 13.91
C ARG A 250 3.83 -3.27 14.28
N ALA A 251 2.69 -3.29 14.95
CA ALA A 251 1.98 -4.53 15.24
C ALA A 251 1.48 -5.23 13.97
N ASN A 252 0.94 -4.48 13.00
CA ASN A 252 0.53 -5.06 11.72
C ASN A 252 1.71 -5.68 10.95
N CYS A 253 2.91 -5.06 10.98
CA CYS A 253 4.12 -5.62 10.39
C CYS A 253 4.54 -6.92 11.09
N PHE A 254 4.54 -6.94 12.44
CA PHE A 254 4.84 -8.15 13.20
C PHE A 254 3.84 -9.27 12.92
N GLN A 255 2.55 -8.98 12.91
CA GLN A 255 1.51 -9.98 12.59
C GLN A 255 1.70 -10.57 11.20
N THR A 256 2.00 -9.73 10.19
CA THR A 256 2.32 -10.21 8.83
C THR A 256 3.53 -11.14 8.83
N ALA A 257 4.64 -10.71 9.45
CA ALA A 257 5.88 -11.47 9.44
C ALA A 257 5.77 -12.79 10.21
N LEU A 258 5.10 -12.79 11.37
CA LEU A 258 4.89 -13.99 12.17
C LEU A 258 4.01 -15.00 11.42
N ALA A 259 2.91 -14.54 10.80
CA ALA A 259 2.04 -15.40 10.01
C ALA A 259 2.76 -15.98 8.78
N LEU A 260 3.63 -15.19 8.11
CA LEU A 260 4.42 -15.69 6.99
C LEU A 260 5.53 -16.64 7.46
N ALA A 261 6.18 -16.38 8.58
CA ALA A 261 7.18 -17.26 9.17
C ALA A 261 6.57 -18.63 9.53
N GLU A 262 5.35 -18.67 10.10
CA GLU A 262 4.62 -19.90 10.39
C GLU A 262 4.35 -20.70 9.11
N ARG A 263 3.85 -20.05 8.04
CA ARG A 263 3.58 -20.69 6.74
C ARG A 263 4.83 -21.23 6.07
N LEU A 264 5.94 -20.51 6.17
CA LEU A 264 7.24 -20.93 5.68
C LEU A 264 7.96 -21.92 6.62
N LYS A 265 7.31 -22.31 7.74
CA LYS A 265 7.84 -23.24 8.77
C LYS A 265 9.20 -22.80 9.33
N LEU A 266 9.40 -21.49 9.49
CA LEU A 266 10.64 -20.93 10.02
C LEU A 266 10.67 -21.03 11.54
N LYS A 267 11.81 -21.43 12.09
CA LYS A 267 12.07 -21.33 13.54
C LYS A 267 12.42 -19.88 13.90
N LYS A 268 12.15 -19.48 15.16
CA LYS A 268 12.31 -18.08 15.60
C LYS A 268 13.75 -17.57 15.46
N GLU A 269 14.73 -18.43 15.63
CA GLU A 269 16.15 -18.13 15.46
C GLU A 269 16.59 -17.93 14.00
N ASN A 270 15.77 -18.34 13.03
CA ASN A 270 16.10 -18.31 11.61
C ASN A 270 15.51 -17.12 10.85
N TYR A 271 14.84 -16.17 11.54
CA TYR A 271 14.36 -14.97 10.89
C TYR A 271 14.46 -13.73 11.78
N THR A 272 14.49 -12.58 11.13
CA THR A 272 14.47 -11.25 11.78
C THR A 272 13.41 -10.37 11.15
N ILE A 273 12.68 -9.63 11.98
CA ILE A 273 11.74 -8.59 11.55
C ILE A 273 12.43 -7.25 11.78
N SER A 274 12.53 -6.43 10.72
CA SER A 274 13.27 -5.18 10.76
C SER A 274 12.61 -4.08 9.95
N PHE A 275 13.11 -2.84 10.11
CA PHE A 275 12.56 -1.64 9.49
C PHE A 275 13.64 -0.86 8.75
N GLN A 276 13.37 -0.57 7.47
CA GLN A 276 14.27 0.11 6.53
C GLN A 276 13.95 1.60 6.36
N SER A 277 14.76 2.30 5.56
CA SER A 277 14.48 3.64 5.03
C SER A 277 14.37 4.75 6.08
N ARG A 278 15.05 4.60 7.23
CA ARG A 278 15.05 5.66 8.26
C ARG A 278 15.62 6.97 7.72
N LEU A 279 15.01 8.07 8.13
CA LEU A 279 15.39 9.40 7.67
C LEU A 279 15.56 10.39 8.84
N GLY A 280 16.62 11.19 8.75
CA GLY A 280 16.86 12.26 9.71
C GLY A 280 17.37 11.77 11.06
N ARG A 281 17.14 12.60 12.13
CA ARG A 281 17.67 12.35 13.48
C ARG A 281 16.61 11.89 14.47
N ASP A 282 15.34 11.92 14.10
CA ASP A 282 14.26 11.43 14.94
C ASP A 282 14.41 9.93 15.23
N PRO A 283 13.96 9.44 16.38
CA PRO A 283 13.90 8.02 16.64
C PRO A 283 12.85 7.35 15.73
N TRP A 284 13.27 6.28 15.07
CA TRP A 284 12.42 5.44 14.23
C TRP A 284 12.22 4.08 14.88
N ILE A 285 11.15 3.39 14.49
CA ILE A 285 10.86 2.04 15.00
C ILE A 285 11.98 1.06 14.67
N LYS A 286 12.28 0.19 15.63
CA LYS A 286 13.39 -0.75 15.60
C LYS A 286 12.87 -2.20 15.51
N PRO A 287 13.76 -3.18 15.15
CA PRO A 287 15.19 -3.02 14.78
C PRO A 287 15.39 -2.43 13.40
N TYR A 288 16.52 -1.76 13.15
CA TYR A 288 16.86 -1.19 11.84
C TYR A 288 17.45 -2.24 10.92
N SER A 289 17.00 -2.31 9.65
CA SER A 289 17.41 -3.34 8.69
C SER A 289 18.91 -3.31 8.40
N ASP A 290 19.50 -2.13 8.24
CA ASP A 290 20.95 -1.95 8.03
C ASP A 290 21.78 -2.51 9.20
N HIS A 291 21.35 -2.27 10.44
CA HIS A 291 22.05 -2.80 11.63
C HIS A 291 21.92 -4.32 11.73
N GLU A 292 20.74 -4.87 11.46
CA GLU A 292 20.51 -6.32 11.50
C GLU A 292 21.29 -7.05 10.42
N ILE A 293 21.40 -6.49 9.22
CA ILE A 293 22.22 -7.03 8.13
C ILE A 293 23.69 -7.11 8.52
N ILE A 294 24.24 -6.03 9.12
CA ILE A 294 25.62 -6.01 9.61
C ILE A 294 25.81 -7.05 10.74
N ARG A 295 24.86 -7.16 11.67
CA ARG A 295 24.90 -8.15 12.75
C ARG A 295 24.94 -9.57 12.19
N LEU A 296 24.03 -9.90 11.26
CA LEU A 296 23.96 -11.23 10.65
C LEU A 296 25.24 -11.59 9.89
N ALA A 297 25.83 -10.65 9.16
CA ALA A 297 27.11 -10.86 8.48
C ALA A 297 28.23 -11.16 9.47
N LYS A 298 28.32 -10.40 10.58
CA LYS A 298 29.31 -10.62 11.65
C LYS A 298 29.10 -11.94 12.42
N GLU A 299 27.87 -12.44 12.48
CA GLU A 299 27.55 -13.76 13.02
C GLU A 299 27.87 -14.91 12.06
N GLY A 300 28.47 -14.61 10.90
CA GLY A 300 28.90 -15.61 9.92
C GLY A 300 27.83 -16.06 8.94
N LYS A 301 26.64 -15.42 8.93
CA LYS A 301 25.62 -15.72 7.92
C LYS A 301 26.12 -15.30 6.53
N LYS A 302 25.94 -16.16 5.52
CA LYS A 302 26.43 -15.96 4.15
C LYS A 302 25.32 -15.64 3.17
N LYS A 303 24.14 -16.22 3.36
CA LYS A 303 23.01 -16.07 2.44
C LYS A 303 21.76 -15.68 3.21
N ILE A 304 21.13 -14.57 2.85
CA ILE A 304 19.88 -14.08 3.43
C ILE A 304 18.79 -14.10 2.36
N LEU A 305 17.62 -14.64 2.69
CA LEU A 305 16.40 -14.47 1.91
C LEU A 305 15.61 -13.30 2.49
N ALA A 306 15.41 -12.24 1.69
CA ALA A 306 14.73 -11.02 2.14
C ALA A 306 13.34 -10.88 1.55
N PHE A 307 12.37 -10.60 2.40
CA PHE A 307 11.00 -10.23 2.02
C PHE A 307 10.75 -8.76 2.37
N SER A 308 9.96 -8.08 1.57
CA SER A 308 9.46 -6.71 1.83
C SER A 308 7.93 -6.65 1.85
N PRO A 309 7.27 -7.20 2.87
CA PRO A 309 5.82 -7.40 2.83
C PRO A 309 4.98 -6.12 2.90
N ALA A 310 5.58 -4.96 3.17
CA ALA A 310 4.88 -3.68 3.08
C ALA A 310 4.65 -3.21 1.64
N PHE A 311 5.36 -3.79 0.67
CA PHE A 311 5.36 -3.39 -0.73
C PHE A 311 4.74 -4.49 -1.59
N VAL A 312 3.53 -4.25 -2.08
CA VAL A 312 2.84 -5.22 -2.98
C VAL A 312 3.30 -5.11 -4.42
N ALA A 313 4.04 -4.08 -4.77
CA ALA A 313 4.68 -3.89 -6.07
C ALA A 313 6.12 -3.45 -5.89
N ASP A 314 7.02 -3.92 -6.76
CA ASP A 314 8.41 -3.54 -6.75
C ASP A 314 8.59 -2.04 -7.03
N CYS A 315 9.49 -1.44 -6.28
CA CYS A 315 9.74 0.00 -6.26
C CYS A 315 11.20 0.29 -5.91
N LEU A 316 11.53 1.56 -5.69
CA LEU A 316 12.89 1.98 -5.31
C LEU A 316 13.37 1.28 -4.02
N GLU A 317 12.48 1.17 -3.04
CA GLU A 317 12.75 0.61 -1.72
C GLU A 317 12.99 -0.90 -1.73
N THR A 318 12.44 -1.62 -2.70
CA THR A 318 12.66 -3.06 -2.85
C THR A 318 13.86 -3.34 -3.73
N ILE A 319 13.85 -2.82 -4.97
CA ILE A 319 14.86 -3.14 -5.99
C ILE A 319 16.23 -2.56 -5.62
N HIS A 320 16.27 -1.27 -5.24
CA HIS A 320 17.54 -0.61 -4.96
C HIS A 320 17.96 -0.78 -3.51
N GLU A 321 17.13 -0.40 -2.53
CA GLU A 321 17.55 -0.40 -1.13
C GLU A 321 17.87 -1.82 -0.65
N ILE A 322 16.94 -2.80 -0.82
CA ILE A 322 17.21 -4.17 -0.39
C ILE A 322 18.06 -4.92 -1.41
N GLY A 323 17.70 -4.87 -2.70
CA GLY A 323 18.34 -5.67 -3.73
C GLY A 323 19.77 -5.23 -4.05
N THR A 324 20.10 -3.95 -3.86
CA THR A 324 21.44 -3.41 -4.18
C THR A 324 22.16 -2.94 -2.92
N GLU A 325 21.69 -1.86 -2.25
CA GLU A 325 22.43 -1.23 -1.14
C GLU A 325 22.64 -2.18 0.04
N TYR A 326 21.59 -2.91 0.46
CA TYR A 326 21.73 -3.85 1.57
C TYR A 326 22.53 -5.10 1.19
N ASN A 327 22.48 -5.52 -0.08
CA ASN A 327 23.31 -6.61 -0.57
C ASN A 327 24.81 -6.21 -0.61
N GLU A 328 25.12 -4.98 -1.00
CA GLU A 328 26.48 -4.42 -0.94
C GLU A 328 26.94 -4.33 0.54
N LEU A 329 26.13 -3.71 1.41
CA LEU A 329 26.40 -3.60 2.84
C LEU A 329 26.68 -4.98 3.50
N PHE A 330 25.90 -5.99 3.14
CA PHE A 330 26.08 -7.36 3.67
C PHE A 330 27.42 -7.94 3.24
N ARG A 331 27.82 -7.77 1.98
CA ARG A 331 29.10 -8.24 1.45
C ARG A 331 30.30 -7.54 2.10
N GLU A 332 30.21 -6.22 2.29
CA GLU A 332 31.25 -5.43 2.98
C GLU A 332 31.54 -5.92 4.39
N HIS A 333 30.54 -6.56 5.05
CA HIS A 333 30.68 -7.08 6.41
C HIS A 333 30.87 -8.59 6.50
N GLY A 334 31.17 -9.27 5.35
CA GLY A 334 31.53 -10.68 5.30
C GLY A 334 30.40 -11.63 4.87
N GLY A 335 29.23 -11.14 4.53
CA GLY A 335 28.19 -11.91 3.85
C GLY A 335 28.51 -12.18 2.38
N GLU A 336 27.68 -12.97 1.73
CA GLU A 336 27.83 -13.30 0.29
C GLU A 336 26.67 -12.74 -0.55
N LYS A 337 25.43 -12.98 -0.14
CA LYS A 337 24.25 -12.62 -0.92
C LYS A 337 23.02 -12.35 -0.07
N ILE A 338 22.32 -11.24 -0.36
CA ILE A 338 20.91 -11.06 -0.01
C ILE A 338 20.08 -11.34 -1.26
N GLN A 339 19.25 -12.36 -1.22
CA GLN A 339 18.27 -12.66 -2.26
C GLN A 339 16.95 -12.00 -1.90
N LEU A 340 16.56 -10.98 -2.64
CA LEU A 340 15.23 -10.38 -2.53
C LEU A 340 14.19 -11.30 -3.17
N VAL A 341 13.13 -11.62 -2.44
CA VAL A 341 11.90 -12.19 -2.99
C VAL A 341 11.15 -11.04 -3.68
N PRO A 342 10.81 -11.15 -4.97
CA PRO A 342 10.06 -10.10 -5.66
C PRO A 342 8.74 -9.78 -4.96
N SER A 343 8.32 -8.53 -5.00
CA SER A 343 6.99 -8.13 -4.53
C SER A 343 5.89 -8.89 -5.29
N LEU A 344 4.66 -8.80 -4.82
CA LEU A 344 3.52 -9.53 -5.41
C LEU A 344 3.25 -9.15 -6.87
N ASN A 345 3.49 -7.88 -7.22
CA ASN A 345 3.39 -7.33 -8.57
C ASN A 345 2.07 -7.70 -9.26
N THR A 346 2.12 -8.60 -10.22
CA THR A 346 0.96 -9.13 -10.97
C THR A 346 0.89 -10.66 -10.93
N ASN A 347 1.42 -11.28 -9.88
CA ASN A 347 1.32 -12.72 -9.70
C ASN A 347 -0.14 -13.16 -9.69
N PRO A 348 -0.47 -14.30 -10.31
CA PRO A 348 -1.86 -14.78 -10.37
C PRO A 348 -2.51 -14.88 -8.99
N GLU A 349 -1.79 -15.35 -7.98
CA GLU A 349 -2.25 -15.49 -6.61
C GLU A 349 -2.60 -14.12 -5.99
N TRP A 350 -1.83 -13.08 -6.32
CA TRP A 350 -2.12 -11.71 -5.88
C TRP A 350 -3.33 -11.11 -6.59
N VAL A 351 -3.46 -11.31 -7.89
CA VAL A 351 -4.67 -10.87 -8.64
C VAL A 351 -5.92 -11.54 -8.07
N GLU A 352 -5.85 -12.84 -7.75
CA GLU A 352 -6.92 -13.59 -7.08
C GLU A 352 -7.25 -13.01 -5.69
N ALA A 353 -6.20 -12.74 -4.90
CA ALA A 353 -6.35 -12.16 -3.58
C ALA A 353 -7.05 -10.79 -3.64
N VAL A 354 -6.62 -9.90 -4.55
CA VAL A 354 -7.25 -8.59 -4.73
C VAL A 354 -8.70 -8.75 -5.17
N ALA A 355 -9.00 -9.66 -6.10
CA ALA A 355 -10.37 -9.92 -6.53
C ALA A 355 -11.27 -10.31 -5.34
N LYS A 356 -10.82 -11.23 -4.49
CA LYS A 356 -11.56 -11.63 -3.27
C LYS A 356 -11.74 -10.47 -2.29
N LEU A 357 -10.67 -9.71 -2.02
CA LEU A 357 -10.73 -8.56 -1.12
C LEU A 357 -11.77 -7.52 -1.53
N VAL A 358 -11.98 -7.31 -2.83
CA VAL A 358 -12.90 -6.29 -3.34
C VAL A 358 -14.30 -6.81 -3.64
N THR A 359 -14.54 -8.11 -3.61
CA THR A 359 -15.87 -8.71 -3.85
C THR A 359 -16.58 -9.16 -2.57
N GLU A 360 -15.88 -9.25 -1.45
CA GLU A 360 -16.44 -9.46 -0.10
C GLU A 360 -16.93 -8.12 0.50
#